data_b8127f6b66fb28cc1d3637f4036c38a5
#
_entry.id   b8127f6b66fb28cc1d3637f4036c38a5
#
_cell.length_a   1.000
_cell.length_b   1.000
_cell.length_c   1.000
_cell.angle_alpha   90.00
_cell.angle_beta   90.00
_cell.angle_gamma   90.00
#
_symmetry.space_group_name_H-M   'P 1'
#
loop_
_entity.id
_entity.type
_entity.pdbx_description
1 polymer ?
#
loop_
_entity_poly.entity_id
_entity_poly.type
_entity_poly.pdbx_seq_one_letter_code
_entity_poly.pdbx_strand_id
1 'polypeptide(L)'
;EDSEQQVEVPDELDQEDESRTAEEMLAEREANREPQRRDARELFNAWNTETEGEFDELEGSEAWSEGEVPEQDLEAGEVAFNYDEWDRELTDHRVGWCRVIEKKVKRGERAFVEDTRERYKGVVSSIRHQFQLMKPEDLARVTNELDGDDYDLNAVVDYFIDRRADGHQSERIYTRRLRRRRDVAVSFLLDQSSSTARTIGRHPLQPYTHPGRRIIEIEKEGLVLMSEALEAVGDRYAINGFTSEGRRNVKFYVLKDFGEQYSDEVMRRIGGITYQNNTRLGAAIRHAAAKLSKQDARTRLLIVLSDGRPYDHDYGDARYAREDTREALRQAKTLGITPFCITIDRESESELRDLYGDVGYTIIDDVLSLPERMPGIYRRLTT
;
A
#
# COMPACT_ATOMS: atom_id res chain seq x y z
N GLU A 1 -28.97 69.04 -39.36
CA GLU A 1 -27.98 69.95 -38.74
C GLU A 1 -27.14 69.13 -37.80
N ASP A 2 -26.19 68.49 -38.41
CA ASP A 2 -25.32 67.51 -37.78
C ASP A 2 -24.02 68.20 -37.35
N SER A 3 -23.66 68.02 -36.10
CA SER A 3 -22.39 68.42 -35.55
C SER A 3 -21.51 67.18 -35.35
N GLU A 4 -20.66 66.96 -36.31
CA GLU A 4 -19.58 66.01 -36.17
C GLU A 4 -18.54 66.53 -35.17
N GLN A 5 -18.36 65.85 -34.04
CA GLN A 5 -17.24 66.02 -33.15
C GLN A 5 -16.12 65.05 -33.59
N GLN A 6 -15.10 65.62 -34.18
CA GLN A 6 -13.79 64.97 -34.41
C GLN A 6 -13.12 64.71 -33.05
N VAL A 7 -12.85 63.46 -32.76
CA VAL A 7 -11.95 63.06 -31.68
C VAL A 7 -10.54 62.96 -32.23
N GLU A 8 -9.69 63.89 -31.83
CA GLU A 8 -8.26 63.82 -32.06
C GLU A 8 -7.64 62.62 -31.31
N VAL A 9 -7.00 61.75 -32.07
CA VAL A 9 -6.16 60.69 -31.53
C VAL A 9 -4.75 61.24 -31.41
N PRO A 10 -4.08 61.15 -30.25
CA PRO A 10 -2.66 61.51 -30.16
C PRO A 10 -1.81 60.39 -30.78
N ASP A 11 -1.15 60.79 -31.87
CA ASP A 11 -0.12 60.02 -32.53
C ASP A 11 1.20 60.31 -31.80
N GLU A 12 1.57 59.48 -30.87
CA GLU A 12 2.95 59.33 -30.34
C GLU A 12 2.98 58.09 -29.45
N LEU A 13 3.12 56.93 -30.09
CA LEU A 13 3.62 55.73 -29.44
C LEU A 13 4.98 55.42 -30.07
N ASP A 14 5.97 55.52 -29.21
CA ASP A 14 7.37 55.32 -29.43
C ASP A 14 7.75 54.12 -30.29
N GLN A 15 8.38 54.35 -31.41
CA GLN A 15 9.13 53.41 -32.23
C GLN A 15 10.51 53.16 -31.59
N GLU A 16 10.56 52.54 -30.42
CA GLU A 16 11.86 52.14 -29.82
C GLU A 16 11.95 50.67 -29.41
N ASP A 17 11.00 49.79 -29.75
CA ASP A 17 11.02 48.41 -29.25
C ASP A 17 11.13 47.29 -30.31
N GLU A 18 11.51 47.62 -31.56
CA GLU A 18 11.67 46.64 -32.64
C GLU A 18 13.12 46.14 -32.88
N SER A 19 14.07 46.37 -31.99
CA SER A 19 15.46 45.92 -32.19
C SER A 19 16.03 44.96 -31.15
N ARG A 20 15.22 44.42 -30.27
CA ARG A 20 15.70 43.38 -29.37
C ARG A 20 15.72 42.01 -30.06
N THR A 21 16.90 41.43 -30.15
CA THR A 21 17.08 40.09 -30.73
C THR A 21 16.43 39.04 -29.84
N ALA A 22 15.94 37.95 -30.45
CA ALA A 22 15.35 36.82 -29.70
C ALA A 22 16.28 36.24 -28.62
N GLU A 23 17.59 36.43 -28.79
CA GLU A 23 18.60 36.04 -27.80
C GLU A 23 18.60 36.94 -26.56
N GLU A 24 18.37 38.25 -26.70
CA GLU A 24 18.27 39.19 -25.57
C GLU A 24 17.00 38.93 -24.75
N MET A 25 15.89 38.64 -25.41
CA MET A 25 14.65 38.27 -24.72
C MET A 25 14.72 36.87 -24.00
N LEU A 26 15.51 35.96 -24.55
CA LEU A 26 15.79 34.68 -23.89
C LEU A 26 16.73 34.86 -22.70
N ALA A 27 17.77 35.69 -22.82
CA ALA A 27 18.69 35.97 -21.72
C ALA A 27 17.98 36.72 -20.57
N GLU A 28 17.09 37.66 -20.88
CA GLU A 28 16.29 38.37 -19.86
C GLU A 28 15.27 37.46 -19.18
N ARG A 29 14.70 36.49 -19.91
CA ARG A 29 13.85 35.43 -19.33
C ARG A 29 14.61 34.45 -18.45
N GLU A 30 15.85 34.13 -18.80
CA GLU A 30 16.72 33.27 -17.98
C GLU A 30 17.23 34.00 -16.74
N ALA A 31 17.64 35.27 -16.87
CA ALA A 31 18.05 36.11 -15.75
C ALA A 31 16.92 36.36 -14.74
N ASN A 32 15.66 36.49 -15.19
CA ASN A 32 14.51 36.63 -14.32
C ASN A 32 14.05 35.27 -13.72
N ARG A 33 14.46 34.15 -14.30
CA ARG A 33 14.18 32.82 -13.73
C ARG A 33 15.11 32.40 -12.59
N GLU A 34 16.36 32.88 -12.61
CA GLU A 34 17.32 32.55 -11.55
C GLU A 34 16.96 33.11 -10.16
N PRO A 35 16.55 34.40 -10.03
CA PRO A 35 16.10 34.92 -8.73
C PRO A 35 14.85 34.17 -8.20
N GLN A 36 13.87 33.94 -9.06
CA GLN A 36 12.66 33.17 -8.66
C GLN A 36 12.96 31.75 -8.24
N ARG A 37 13.99 31.10 -8.79
CA ARG A 37 14.44 29.77 -8.34
C ARG A 37 15.21 29.83 -7.02
N ARG A 38 15.98 30.91 -6.77
CA ARG A 38 16.65 31.10 -5.49
C ARG A 38 15.65 31.41 -4.39
N ASP A 39 14.70 32.30 -4.63
CA ASP A 39 13.64 32.63 -3.68
C ASP A 39 12.76 31.42 -3.36
N ALA A 40 12.43 30.56 -4.35
CA ALA A 40 11.67 29.36 -4.12
C ALA A 40 12.45 28.31 -3.31
N ARG A 41 13.77 28.22 -3.50
CA ARG A 41 14.65 27.36 -2.70
C ARG A 41 14.86 27.89 -1.28
N GLU A 42 15.04 29.20 -1.14
CA GLU A 42 15.17 29.84 0.17
C GLU A 42 13.85 29.78 0.95
N LEU A 43 12.70 29.99 0.30
CA LEU A 43 11.38 29.80 0.90
C LEU A 43 11.12 28.33 1.27
N PHE A 44 11.55 27.39 0.44
CA PHE A 44 11.41 25.95 0.74
C PHE A 44 12.32 25.55 1.91
N ASN A 45 13.53 26.06 1.99
CA ASN A 45 14.44 25.82 3.10
C ASN A 45 13.98 26.54 4.38
N ALA A 46 13.47 27.77 4.30
CA ALA A 46 12.88 28.49 5.41
C ALA A 46 11.62 27.77 5.93
N TRP A 47 10.79 27.28 5.04
CA TRP A 47 9.58 26.51 5.42
C TRP A 47 9.91 25.17 6.06
N ASN A 48 10.94 24.47 5.59
CA ASN A 48 11.43 23.26 6.26
C ASN A 48 12.02 23.56 7.63
N THR A 49 12.70 24.68 7.78
CA THR A 49 13.27 25.11 9.07
C THR A 49 12.19 25.57 10.04
N GLU A 50 11.14 26.25 9.56
CA GLU A 50 9.98 26.65 10.37
C GLU A 50 9.11 25.43 10.77
N THR A 51 8.93 24.44 9.90
CA THR A 51 8.22 23.20 10.23
C THR A 51 9.01 22.31 11.20
N GLU A 52 10.33 22.29 11.12
CA GLU A 52 11.17 21.63 12.13
C GLU A 52 11.08 22.35 13.48
N GLY A 53 10.98 23.68 13.50
CA GLY A 53 10.84 24.49 14.72
C GLY A 53 9.44 24.39 15.37
N GLU A 54 8.36 24.28 14.60
CA GLU A 54 7.00 24.10 15.13
C GLU A 54 6.76 22.71 15.71
N PHE A 55 7.49 21.68 15.24
CA PHE A 55 7.46 20.36 15.86
C PHE A 55 8.19 20.32 17.20
N ASP A 56 9.24 21.12 17.39
CA ASP A 56 9.96 21.21 18.67
C ASP A 56 9.19 21.99 19.76
N GLU A 57 8.29 22.92 19.39
CA GLU A 57 7.50 23.69 20.37
C GLU A 57 6.22 22.99 20.87
N LEU A 58 5.74 21.95 20.19
CA LEU A 58 4.59 21.13 20.62
C LEU A 58 4.99 19.95 21.52
N GLU A 59 6.25 19.61 21.58
CA GLU A 59 6.81 18.73 22.59
C GLU A 59 7.37 19.57 23.76
N GLY A 60 6.49 19.91 24.66
CA GLY A 60 6.91 20.29 25.98
C GLY A 60 7.69 19.17 26.58
N SER A 61 9.00 19.35 26.68
CA SER A 61 9.89 18.65 27.55
C SER A 61 10.82 17.62 27.05
N GLU A 62 11.88 17.61 27.75
CA GLU A 62 12.93 16.58 27.86
C GLU A 62 13.50 16.14 26.53
N ALA A 63 14.57 16.84 26.17
CA ALA A 63 15.54 16.38 25.17
C ALA A 63 15.78 14.88 25.37
N TRP A 64 15.19 14.07 24.50
CA TRP A 64 15.53 12.68 24.35
C TRP A 64 16.95 12.62 23.74
N SER A 65 17.94 12.83 24.57
CA SER A 65 19.32 12.49 24.25
C SER A 65 19.35 11.01 23.93
N GLU A 66 19.69 10.60 22.69
CA GLU A 66 20.09 9.24 22.24
C GLU A 66 19.57 8.05 23.09
N GLY A 67 18.44 8.22 23.76
CA GLY A 67 17.83 7.26 24.67
C GLY A 67 16.77 6.45 23.93
N GLU A 68 16.83 5.15 24.08
CA GLU A 68 15.79 4.23 23.61
C GLU A 68 14.41 4.68 24.07
N VAL A 69 13.45 4.80 23.14
CA VAL A 69 12.05 5.05 23.50
C VAL A 69 11.59 3.95 24.47
N PRO A 70 11.05 4.32 25.63
CA PRO A 70 10.62 3.33 26.62
C PRO A 70 9.56 2.41 26.03
N GLU A 71 9.61 1.16 26.47
CA GLU A 71 8.63 0.16 26.08
C GLU A 71 7.24 0.56 26.60
N GLN A 72 6.25 0.68 25.70
CA GLN A 72 4.88 0.99 26.08
C GLN A 72 4.23 -0.22 26.77
N ASP A 73 3.50 0.03 27.84
CA ASP A 73 2.68 -0.97 28.51
C ASP A 73 1.55 -1.43 27.57
N LEU A 74 1.22 -2.70 27.65
CA LEU A 74 0.13 -3.28 26.85
C LEU A 74 -1.22 -2.89 27.45
N GLU A 75 -2.09 -2.36 26.61
CA GLU A 75 -3.49 -2.12 26.97
C GLU A 75 -4.29 -3.44 26.97
N ALA A 76 -5.44 -3.42 27.61
CA ALA A 76 -6.29 -4.60 27.70
C ALA A 76 -6.71 -5.13 26.31
N GLY A 77 -6.25 -6.34 25.98
CA GLY A 77 -6.52 -7.02 24.72
C GLY A 77 -5.51 -6.77 23.60
N GLU A 78 -4.40 -6.08 23.90
CA GLU A 78 -3.25 -6.00 23.02
C GLU A 78 -2.32 -7.20 23.21
N VAL A 79 -1.66 -7.62 22.16
CA VAL A 79 -0.70 -8.74 22.18
C VAL A 79 0.59 -8.28 21.53
N ALA A 80 1.72 -8.57 22.17
CA ALA A 80 3.04 -8.24 21.65
C ALA A 80 3.73 -9.47 21.08
N PHE A 81 4.49 -9.25 20.00
CA PHE A 81 5.27 -10.25 19.29
C PHE A 81 6.68 -9.71 19.06
N ASN A 82 7.70 -10.52 19.32
CA ASN A 82 9.07 -10.13 19.08
C ASN A 82 9.54 -10.71 17.73
N TYR A 83 10.23 -9.88 16.98
CA TYR A 83 10.82 -10.24 15.67
C TYR A 83 12.29 -9.90 15.64
N ASP A 84 13.03 -10.71 14.90
CA ASP A 84 14.41 -10.45 14.59
C ASP A 84 14.51 -9.30 13.59
N GLU A 85 15.58 -8.51 13.68
CA GLU A 85 15.86 -7.42 12.75
C GLU A 85 17.22 -7.65 12.11
N TRP A 86 17.32 -7.42 10.81
CA TRP A 86 18.58 -7.57 10.08
C TRP A 86 19.52 -6.42 10.39
N ASP A 87 20.69 -6.76 10.88
CA ASP A 87 21.77 -5.81 11.10
C ASP A 87 22.83 -5.95 10.00
N ARG A 88 22.97 -4.88 9.23
CA ARG A 88 23.91 -4.81 8.13
C ARG A 88 25.37 -4.90 8.59
N GLU A 89 25.73 -4.27 9.69
CA GLU A 89 27.10 -4.24 10.19
C GLU A 89 27.53 -5.60 10.72
N LEU A 90 26.63 -6.28 11.39
CA LEU A 90 26.82 -7.65 11.86
C LEU A 90 26.66 -8.67 10.75
N THR A 91 26.04 -8.31 9.60
CA THR A 91 25.62 -9.25 8.54
C THR A 91 24.82 -10.44 9.09
N ASP A 92 24.06 -10.22 10.12
CA ASP A 92 23.29 -11.21 10.85
C ASP A 92 22.03 -10.58 11.46
N HIS A 93 21.16 -11.42 12.03
CA HIS A 93 19.94 -10.98 12.69
C HIS A 93 20.17 -10.69 14.17
N ARG A 94 19.66 -9.54 14.62
CA ARG A 94 19.51 -9.27 16.07
C ARG A 94 18.23 -9.95 16.55
N VAL A 95 18.39 -11.01 17.32
CA VAL A 95 17.30 -11.86 17.78
C VAL A 95 16.36 -11.10 18.72
N GLY A 96 15.03 -11.14 18.40
CA GLY A 96 13.98 -10.52 19.20
C GLY A 96 14.11 -9.01 19.34
N TRP A 97 14.79 -8.34 18.41
CA TRP A 97 15.15 -6.94 18.49
C TRP A 97 13.97 -5.98 18.38
N CYS A 98 12.97 -6.33 17.57
CA CYS A 98 11.76 -5.53 17.36
C CYS A 98 10.58 -6.11 18.10
N ARG A 99 9.80 -5.26 18.76
CA ARG A 99 8.54 -5.62 19.39
C ARG A 99 7.37 -5.03 18.60
N VAL A 100 6.54 -5.88 18.06
CA VAL A 100 5.31 -5.53 17.33
C VAL A 100 4.11 -5.74 18.25
N ILE A 101 3.27 -4.73 18.39
CA ILE A 101 2.08 -4.74 19.25
C ILE A 101 0.85 -4.73 18.34
N GLU A 102 0.05 -5.79 18.36
CA GLU A 102 -1.27 -5.78 17.72
C GLU A 102 -2.24 -4.90 18.52
N LYS A 103 -2.70 -3.84 17.85
CA LYS A 103 -3.63 -2.85 18.41
C LYS A 103 -4.98 -2.89 17.71
N LYS A 104 -6.01 -2.54 18.46
CA LYS A 104 -7.35 -2.30 17.89
C LYS A 104 -7.40 -0.92 17.25
N VAL A 105 -7.99 -0.85 16.07
CA VAL A 105 -8.21 0.42 15.38
C VAL A 105 -9.33 1.20 16.05
N LYS A 106 -9.15 2.52 16.21
CA LYS A 106 -10.24 3.40 16.62
C LYS A 106 -11.35 3.38 15.56
N ARG A 107 -12.59 3.27 16.01
CA ARG A 107 -13.75 3.31 15.11
C ARG A 107 -13.90 4.71 14.53
N GLY A 108 -13.89 4.81 13.22
CA GLY A 108 -14.24 6.02 12.49
C GLY A 108 -15.70 6.00 12.01
N GLU A 109 -16.00 6.89 11.08
CA GLU A 109 -17.32 7.00 10.49
C GLU A 109 -17.50 5.99 9.34
N ARG A 110 -18.64 5.30 9.35
CA ARG A 110 -19.06 4.45 8.23
C ARG A 110 -19.31 5.26 6.97
N ALA A 111 -19.71 6.52 7.11
CA ALA A 111 -19.97 7.44 6.02
C ALA A 111 -18.80 7.50 5.01
N PHE A 112 -17.55 7.41 5.48
CA PHE A 112 -16.39 7.37 4.59
C PHE A 112 -16.47 6.26 3.53
N VAL A 113 -16.89 5.07 3.93
CA VAL A 113 -17.01 3.92 3.00
C VAL A 113 -18.20 4.10 2.06
N GLU A 114 -19.30 4.64 2.57
CA GLU A 114 -20.51 4.91 1.77
C GLU A 114 -20.25 5.99 0.72
N ASP A 115 -19.61 7.08 1.10
CA ASP A 115 -19.20 8.18 0.21
C ASP A 115 -18.20 7.68 -0.86
N THR A 116 -17.27 6.82 -0.47
CA THR A 116 -16.33 6.19 -1.41
C THR A 116 -17.08 5.32 -2.42
N ARG A 117 -18.01 4.48 -1.98
CA ARG A 117 -18.83 3.64 -2.86
C ARG A 117 -19.66 4.45 -3.83
N GLU A 118 -20.25 5.56 -3.39
CA GLU A 118 -21.04 6.43 -4.26
C GLU A 118 -20.14 7.17 -5.26
N ARG A 119 -18.99 7.69 -4.81
CA ARG A 119 -18.00 8.36 -5.68
C ARG A 119 -17.50 7.45 -6.80
N TYR A 120 -17.24 6.18 -6.51
CA TYR A 120 -16.69 5.19 -7.43
C TYR A 120 -17.74 4.18 -7.94
N LYS A 121 -19.03 4.49 -7.89
CA LYS A 121 -20.13 3.57 -8.19
C LYS A 121 -19.99 2.84 -9.52
N GLY A 122 -19.62 3.54 -10.59
CA GLY A 122 -19.36 2.92 -11.90
C GLY A 122 -18.18 1.98 -11.92
N VAL A 123 -17.11 2.40 -11.25
CA VAL A 123 -15.86 1.63 -11.11
C VAL A 123 -16.11 0.37 -10.29
N VAL A 124 -16.80 0.47 -9.15
CA VAL A 124 -17.16 -0.67 -8.28
C VAL A 124 -17.96 -1.72 -9.05
N SER A 125 -18.94 -1.31 -9.85
CA SER A 125 -19.74 -2.24 -10.66
C SER A 125 -18.91 -2.95 -11.71
N SER A 126 -18.03 -2.23 -12.39
CA SER A 126 -17.10 -2.79 -13.38
C SER A 126 -16.10 -3.77 -12.73
N ILE A 127 -15.52 -3.40 -11.59
CA ILE A 127 -14.58 -4.23 -10.83
C ILE A 127 -15.26 -5.52 -10.38
N ARG A 128 -16.43 -5.43 -9.77
CA ARG A 128 -17.20 -6.62 -9.33
C ARG A 128 -17.47 -7.57 -10.50
N HIS A 129 -17.89 -7.04 -11.63
CA HIS A 129 -18.14 -7.86 -12.82
C HIS A 129 -16.84 -8.55 -13.31
N GLN A 130 -15.73 -7.80 -13.45
CA GLN A 130 -14.45 -8.35 -13.87
C GLN A 130 -13.94 -9.43 -12.90
N PHE A 131 -14.12 -9.25 -11.60
CA PHE A 131 -13.70 -10.21 -10.58
C PHE A 131 -14.62 -11.44 -10.54
N GLN A 132 -15.91 -11.28 -10.81
CA GLN A 132 -16.82 -12.42 -10.95
C GLN A 132 -16.42 -13.32 -12.11
N LEU A 133 -15.94 -12.75 -13.23
CA LEU A 133 -15.41 -13.52 -14.36
C LEU A 133 -14.11 -14.29 -14.04
N MET A 134 -13.41 -13.93 -12.96
CA MET A 134 -12.23 -14.66 -12.49
C MET A 134 -12.59 -15.91 -11.67
N LYS A 135 -13.86 -16.10 -11.30
CA LYS A 135 -14.28 -17.32 -10.62
C LYS A 135 -14.13 -18.48 -11.59
N PRO A 136 -13.43 -19.57 -11.20
CA PRO A 136 -13.30 -20.72 -12.07
C PRO A 136 -14.68 -21.30 -12.33
N GLU A 137 -15.09 -21.36 -13.58
CA GLU A 137 -16.30 -22.07 -14.01
C GLU A 137 -16.02 -23.56 -14.22
N ASP A 138 -14.75 -23.90 -14.41
CA ASP A 138 -14.33 -25.26 -14.71
C ASP A 138 -14.47 -26.18 -13.50
N LEU A 139 -15.06 -27.33 -13.75
CA LEU A 139 -15.11 -28.46 -12.85
C LEU A 139 -13.79 -29.22 -12.95
N ALA A 140 -12.92 -29.09 -11.92
CA ALA A 140 -11.73 -29.93 -11.86
C ALA A 140 -12.13 -31.40 -11.67
N ARG A 141 -11.57 -32.27 -12.51
CA ARG A 141 -11.70 -33.71 -12.37
C ARG A 141 -10.74 -34.17 -11.26
N VAL A 142 -11.30 -34.66 -10.15
CA VAL A 142 -10.54 -35.28 -9.06
C VAL A 142 -10.64 -36.77 -9.24
N THR A 143 -9.50 -37.45 -9.32
CA THR A 143 -9.39 -38.90 -9.47
C THR A 143 -9.14 -39.57 -8.12
N ASN A 144 -9.25 -40.89 -8.06
CA ASN A 144 -9.03 -41.70 -6.85
C ASN A 144 -10.01 -41.41 -5.69
N GLU A 145 -11.27 -41.20 -6.01
CA GLU A 145 -12.33 -41.01 -5.03
C GLU A 145 -13.09 -42.34 -4.79
N LEU A 146 -13.67 -42.47 -3.59
CA LEU A 146 -14.50 -43.62 -3.21
C LEU A 146 -15.89 -43.58 -3.86
N ASP A 147 -16.34 -42.38 -4.26
CA ASP A 147 -17.64 -42.12 -4.88
C ASP A 147 -17.50 -40.97 -5.88
N GLY A 148 -18.20 -41.02 -6.99
CA GLY A 148 -18.06 -39.99 -8.04
C GLY A 148 -19.04 -40.16 -9.20
N ASP A 149 -19.00 -39.18 -10.10
CA ASP A 149 -19.89 -39.07 -11.27
C ASP A 149 -19.43 -39.94 -12.45
N ASP A 150 -18.16 -40.39 -12.44
CA ASP A 150 -17.52 -41.11 -13.55
C ASP A 150 -16.42 -42.05 -13.00
N TYR A 151 -15.93 -42.96 -13.83
CA TYR A 151 -14.86 -43.89 -13.45
C TYR A 151 -13.50 -43.41 -13.96
N ASP A 152 -12.47 -43.62 -13.11
CA ASP A 152 -11.08 -43.54 -13.61
C ASP A 152 -10.70 -44.87 -14.23
N LEU A 153 -10.61 -44.90 -15.54
CA LEU A 153 -10.31 -46.14 -16.29
C LEU A 153 -8.97 -46.78 -15.89
N ASN A 154 -7.97 -45.97 -15.55
CA ASN A 154 -6.68 -46.47 -15.07
C ASN A 154 -6.83 -47.13 -13.70
N ALA A 155 -7.50 -46.48 -12.75
CA ALA A 155 -7.76 -47.02 -11.43
C ALA A 155 -8.64 -48.30 -11.47
N VAL A 156 -9.56 -48.38 -12.41
CA VAL A 156 -10.37 -49.61 -12.66
C VAL A 156 -9.49 -50.72 -13.19
N VAL A 157 -8.58 -50.47 -14.11
CA VAL A 157 -7.64 -51.45 -14.64
C VAL A 157 -6.73 -51.95 -13.52
N ASP A 158 -6.14 -51.05 -12.74
CA ASP A 158 -5.30 -51.38 -11.59
C ASP A 158 -6.06 -52.22 -10.55
N TYR A 159 -7.31 -51.88 -10.24
CA TYR A 159 -8.18 -52.67 -9.37
C TYR A 159 -8.32 -54.11 -9.85
N PHE A 160 -8.55 -54.36 -11.15
CA PHE A 160 -8.65 -55.69 -11.71
C PHE A 160 -7.31 -56.45 -11.74
N ILE A 161 -6.21 -55.77 -11.92
CA ILE A 161 -4.85 -56.35 -11.84
C ILE A 161 -4.56 -56.80 -10.40
N ASP A 162 -4.75 -55.90 -9.44
CA ASP A 162 -4.52 -56.16 -8.03
C ASP A 162 -5.42 -57.30 -7.48
N ARG A 163 -6.67 -57.34 -7.94
CA ARG A 163 -7.61 -58.42 -7.60
C ARG A 163 -7.14 -59.77 -8.09
N ARG A 164 -6.45 -59.85 -9.24
CA ARG A 164 -5.88 -61.10 -9.77
C ARG A 164 -4.59 -61.53 -9.08
N ALA A 165 -3.88 -60.52 -8.51
CA ALA A 165 -2.60 -60.75 -7.84
C ALA A 165 -2.73 -60.99 -6.34
N ASP A 166 -3.96 -61.13 -5.80
CA ASP A 166 -4.26 -61.22 -4.34
C ASP A 166 -3.71 -60.01 -3.55
N GLY A 167 -3.58 -58.85 -4.21
CA GLY A 167 -3.13 -57.61 -3.62
C GLY A 167 -4.24 -56.85 -2.89
N HIS A 168 -3.85 -55.85 -2.13
CA HIS A 168 -4.78 -54.89 -1.52
C HIS A 168 -5.48 -54.07 -2.59
N GLN A 169 -6.78 -54.25 -2.71
CA GLN A 169 -7.57 -53.54 -3.72
C GLN A 169 -7.88 -52.13 -3.22
N SER A 170 -7.61 -51.10 -4.04
CA SER A 170 -8.06 -49.75 -3.78
C SER A 170 -9.48 -49.58 -4.34
N GLU A 171 -10.47 -49.32 -3.51
CA GLU A 171 -11.86 -49.06 -3.92
C GLU A 171 -12.01 -47.62 -4.51
N ARG A 172 -10.94 -46.87 -4.62
CA ARG A 172 -10.91 -45.48 -5.12
C ARG A 172 -10.83 -45.45 -6.63
N ILE A 173 -11.89 -45.89 -7.29
CA ILE A 173 -11.95 -46.01 -8.76
C ILE A 173 -12.79 -44.94 -9.42
N TYR A 174 -13.35 -44.01 -8.64
CA TYR A 174 -14.22 -42.97 -9.16
C TYR A 174 -13.50 -41.66 -9.40
N THR A 175 -14.06 -40.86 -10.30
CA THR A 175 -13.71 -39.48 -10.52
C THR A 175 -14.91 -38.60 -10.20
N ARG A 176 -14.65 -37.51 -9.51
CA ARG A 176 -15.64 -36.52 -9.17
C ARG A 176 -15.31 -35.18 -9.78
N ARG A 177 -16.32 -34.51 -10.33
CA ARG A 177 -16.18 -33.14 -10.83
C ARG A 177 -16.46 -32.17 -9.69
N LEU A 178 -15.38 -31.57 -9.14
CA LEU A 178 -15.49 -30.55 -8.09
C LEU A 178 -15.24 -29.18 -8.69
N ARG A 179 -16.07 -28.19 -8.33
CA ARG A 179 -15.79 -26.81 -8.67
C ARG A 179 -14.44 -26.42 -8.08
N ARG A 180 -13.51 -26.06 -8.95
CA ARG A 180 -12.22 -25.55 -8.53
C ARG A 180 -12.47 -24.24 -7.80
N ARG A 181 -12.25 -24.19 -6.50
CA ARG A 181 -12.30 -22.95 -5.74
C ARG A 181 -10.98 -22.23 -5.94
N ARG A 182 -11.04 -20.91 -6.03
CA ARG A 182 -9.83 -20.10 -5.90
C ARG A 182 -9.26 -20.35 -4.51
N ASP A 183 -7.96 -20.54 -4.47
CA ASP A 183 -7.25 -20.82 -3.23
C ASP A 183 -6.18 -19.76 -3.03
N VAL A 184 -6.66 -18.54 -2.81
CA VAL A 184 -5.87 -17.32 -2.65
C VAL A 184 -6.14 -16.74 -1.27
N ALA A 185 -5.06 -16.37 -0.57
CA ALA A 185 -5.12 -15.54 0.62
C ALA A 185 -4.23 -14.31 0.40
N VAL A 186 -4.77 -13.13 0.64
CA VAL A 186 -4.04 -11.88 0.49
C VAL A 186 -4.06 -11.05 1.77
N SER A 187 -2.92 -10.48 2.13
CA SER A 187 -2.79 -9.52 3.21
C SER A 187 -2.40 -8.16 2.65
N PHE A 188 -3.20 -7.15 2.91
CA PHE A 188 -2.84 -5.76 2.66
C PHE A 188 -2.16 -5.19 3.90
N LEU A 189 -1.03 -4.55 3.70
CA LEU A 189 -0.26 -3.87 4.73
C LEU A 189 -0.12 -2.41 4.35
N LEU A 190 -0.82 -1.54 5.07
CA LEU A 190 -0.88 -0.10 4.84
C LEU A 190 0.08 0.64 5.76
N ASP A 191 0.95 1.44 5.18
CA ASP A 191 1.78 2.38 5.91
C ASP A 191 0.93 3.56 6.43
N GLN A 192 0.98 3.79 7.74
CA GLN A 192 0.26 4.88 8.41
C GLN A 192 1.25 5.94 8.93
N SER A 193 2.40 6.06 8.32
CA SER A 193 3.40 7.06 8.72
C SER A 193 2.96 8.49 8.43
N SER A 194 3.62 9.45 9.06
CA SER A 194 3.35 10.88 8.92
C SER A 194 3.50 11.40 7.48
N SER A 195 4.34 10.78 6.66
CA SER A 195 4.51 11.11 5.24
C SER A 195 3.22 10.95 4.43
N THR A 196 2.33 10.00 4.82
CA THR A 196 1.02 9.80 4.17
C THR A 196 -0.01 10.91 4.48
N ALA A 197 0.30 11.81 5.41
CA ALA A 197 -0.49 13.02 5.67
C ALA A 197 -0.42 14.06 4.55
N ARG A 198 0.60 13.96 3.68
CA ARG A 198 0.82 14.91 2.59
C ARG A 198 -0.40 15.02 1.68
N THR A 199 -0.77 16.27 1.36
CA THR A 199 -1.93 16.59 0.51
C THR A 199 -1.52 16.67 -0.95
N ILE A 200 -2.28 16.00 -1.81
CA ILE A 200 -2.06 15.95 -3.26
C ILE A 200 -3.23 16.62 -3.99
N GLY A 201 -2.93 17.21 -5.14
CA GLY A 201 -3.95 17.82 -6.00
C GLY A 201 -4.53 19.14 -5.47
N ARG A 202 -3.87 19.77 -4.48
CA ARG A 202 -4.24 21.10 -4.00
C ARG A 202 -3.93 22.16 -5.07
N HIS A 203 -4.94 22.97 -5.42
CA HIS A 203 -4.72 24.06 -6.39
C HIS A 203 -3.98 25.21 -5.72
N PRO A 204 -2.84 25.68 -6.24
CA PRO A 204 -2.02 26.71 -5.58
C PRO A 204 -2.74 28.05 -5.38
N LEU A 205 -3.58 28.45 -6.36
CA LEU A 205 -4.28 29.74 -6.34
C LEU A 205 -5.72 29.66 -5.80
N GLN A 206 -6.28 28.46 -5.65
CA GLN A 206 -7.65 28.23 -5.19
C GLN A 206 -7.69 27.10 -4.15
N PRO A 207 -6.98 27.23 -3.03
CA PRO A 207 -6.88 26.13 -2.05
C PRO A 207 -8.21 25.86 -1.33
N TYR A 208 -9.14 26.79 -1.27
CA TYR A 208 -10.44 26.63 -0.61
C TYR A 208 -11.44 25.86 -1.46
N THR A 209 -11.42 26.01 -2.77
CA THR A 209 -12.29 25.28 -3.70
C THR A 209 -11.71 23.95 -4.12
N HIS A 210 -10.39 23.84 -4.11
CA HIS A 210 -9.63 22.62 -4.44
C HIS A 210 -8.62 22.34 -3.33
N PRO A 211 -9.06 21.86 -2.17
CA PRO A 211 -8.19 21.68 -0.99
C PRO A 211 -7.19 20.54 -1.17
N GLY A 212 -7.34 19.73 -2.23
CA GLY A 212 -6.58 18.50 -2.41
C GLY A 212 -7.07 17.38 -1.50
N ARG A 213 -6.35 16.27 -1.53
CA ARG A 213 -6.67 15.07 -0.76
C ARG A 213 -5.40 14.49 -0.14
N ARG A 214 -5.49 13.97 1.06
CA ARG A 214 -4.36 13.32 1.71
C ARG A 214 -4.09 11.96 1.09
N ILE A 215 -2.83 11.55 1.04
CA ILE A 215 -2.43 10.23 0.52
C ILE A 215 -3.18 9.13 1.26
N ILE A 216 -3.18 9.16 2.59
CA ILE A 216 -3.87 8.17 3.42
C ILE A 216 -5.36 8.02 3.09
N GLU A 217 -6.05 9.10 2.71
CA GLU A 217 -7.46 9.05 2.33
C GLU A 217 -7.65 8.32 1.00
N ILE A 218 -6.75 8.53 0.05
CA ILE A 218 -6.77 7.87 -1.25
C ILE A 218 -6.44 6.37 -1.11
N GLU A 219 -5.49 6.03 -0.26
CA GLU A 219 -5.16 4.65 0.07
C GLU A 219 -6.35 3.92 0.73
N LYS A 220 -7.04 4.58 1.66
CA LYS A 220 -8.27 4.06 2.27
C LYS A 220 -9.35 3.78 1.22
N GLU A 221 -9.55 4.68 0.27
CA GLU A 221 -10.48 4.44 -0.84
C GLU A 221 -10.05 3.24 -1.68
N GLY A 222 -8.76 3.10 -1.98
CA GLY A 222 -8.20 1.92 -2.64
C GLY A 222 -8.52 0.62 -1.90
N LEU A 223 -8.39 0.62 -0.58
CA LEU A 223 -8.75 -0.54 0.27
C LEU A 223 -10.25 -0.85 0.23
N VAL A 224 -11.12 0.18 0.20
CA VAL A 224 -12.57 -0.01 0.05
C VAL A 224 -12.87 -0.68 -1.29
N LEU A 225 -12.32 -0.18 -2.40
CA LEU A 225 -12.53 -0.77 -3.73
C LEU A 225 -11.99 -2.21 -3.81
N MET A 226 -10.84 -2.47 -3.20
CA MET A 226 -10.28 -3.82 -3.12
C MET A 226 -11.17 -4.76 -2.30
N SER A 227 -11.70 -4.30 -1.17
CA SER A 227 -12.65 -5.10 -0.38
C SER A 227 -13.87 -5.49 -1.19
N GLU A 228 -14.46 -4.56 -1.93
CA GLU A 228 -15.60 -4.84 -2.82
C GLU A 228 -15.26 -5.87 -3.93
N ALA A 229 -14.04 -5.79 -4.47
CA ALA A 229 -13.56 -6.73 -5.47
C ALA A 229 -13.38 -8.14 -4.89
N LEU A 230 -12.75 -8.23 -3.72
CA LEU A 230 -12.43 -9.51 -3.07
C LEU A 230 -13.68 -10.22 -2.53
N GLU A 231 -14.63 -9.47 -1.98
CA GLU A 231 -15.94 -10.01 -1.62
C GLU A 231 -16.68 -10.56 -2.86
N ALA A 232 -16.56 -9.90 -4.01
CA ALA A 232 -17.18 -10.36 -5.26
C ALA A 232 -16.60 -11.69 -5.74
N VAL A 233 -15.28 -11.90 -5.61
CA VAL A 233 -14.59 -13.13 -6.04
C VAL A 233 -14.63 -14.22 -4.98
N GLY A 234 -14.66 -13.84 -3.71
CA GLY A 234 -14.68 -14.74 -2.55
C GLY A 234 -13.28 -15.20 -2.12
N ASP A 235 -12.24 -14.45 -2.45
CA ASP A 235 -10.88 -14.70 -1.97
C ASP A 235 -10.76 -14.32 -0.48
N ARG A 236 -9.91 -15.03 0.27
CA ARG A 236 -9.65 -14.71 1.67
C ARG A 236 -8.69 -13.55 1.78
N TYR A 237 -9.03 -12.54 2.57
CA TYR A 237 -8.16 -11.38 2.73
C TYR A 237 -8.15 -10.80 4.13
N ALA A 238 -7.03 -10.18 4.48
CA ALA A 238 -6.86 -9.36 5.66
C ALA A 238 -6.40 -7.96 5.28
N ILE A 239 -6.79 -6.98 6.07
CA ILE A 239 -6.36 -5.58 5.94
C ILE A 239 -5.71 -5.19 7.25
N ASN A 240 -4.46 -4.74 7.16
CA ASN A 240 -3.66 -4.33 8.30
C ASN A 240 -3.03 -2.97 8.03
N GLY A 241 -2.86 -2.19 9.06
CA GLY A 241 -2.08 -0.96 9.03
C GLY A 241 -0.93 -1.04 10.02
N PHE A 242 0.10 -0.23 9.84
CA PHE A 242 1.19 -0.18 10.78
C PHE A 242 1.79 1.22 10.87
N THR A 243 2.41 1.49 12.00
CA THR A 243 3.28 2.64 12.25
C THR A 243 4.28 2.25 13.32
N SER A 244 5.31 3.05 13.56
CA SER A 244 6.30 2.75 14.57
C SER A 244 6.70 3.98 15.39
N GLU A 245 7.20 3.72 16.56
CA GLU A 245 7.74 4.69 17.50
C GLU A 245 8.94 4.05 18.21
N GLY A 246 9.97 3.78 17.39
CA GLY A 246 11.11 2.97 17.73
C GLY A 246 10.85 1.46 17.68
N ARG A 247 11.91 0.68 17.79
CA ARG A 247 11.91 -0.78 17.66
C ARG A 247 11.04 -1.52 18.66
N ARG A 248 10.80 -0.93 19.85
CA ARG A 248 10.00 -1.55 20.93
C ARG A 248 8.51 -1.26 20.82
N ASN A 249 8.12 -0.30 19.97
CA ASN A 249 6.75 0.17 19.85
C ASN A 249 6.29 0.20 18.38
N VAL A 250 6.42 -0.91 17.69
CA VAL A 250 5.85 -1.08 16.35
C VAL A 250 4.38 -1.44 16.50
N LYS A 251 3.51 -0.50 16.16
CA LYS A 251 2.05 -0.64 16.29
C LYS A 251 1.51 -1.30 15.01
N PHE A 252 0.81 -2.40 15.16
CA PHE A 252 0.19 -3.14 14.06
C PHE A 252 -1.32 -3.17 14.25
N TYR A 253 -2.06 -2.54 13.36
CA TYR A 253 -3.50 -2.38 13.44
C TYR A 253 -4.21 -3.42 12.58
N VAL A 254 -5.01 -4.26 13.20
CA VAL A 254 -5.83 -5.24 12.48
C VAL A 254 -7.18 -4.60 12.15
N LEU A 255 -7.36 -4.18 10.89
CA LEU A 255 -8.61 -3.60 10.40
C LEU A 255 -9.63 -4.68 10.04
N LYS A 256 -9.17 -5.74 9.36
CA LYS A 256 -9.94 -6.94 9.03
C LYS A 256 -9.03 -8.16 9.09
N ASP A 257 -9.40 -9.18 9.84
CA ASP A 257 -8.67 -10.44 9.84
C ASP A 257 -9.24 -11.43 8.78
N PHE A 258 -8.47 -12.46 8.44
CA PHE A 258 -8.83 -13.45 7.41
C PHE A 258 -10.16 -14.16 7.69
N GLY A 259 -10.45 -14.50 8.96
CA GLY A 259 -11.68 -15.13 9.37
C GLY A 259 -12.88 -14.21 9.56
N GLU A 260 -12.67 -12.90 9.43
CA GLU A 260 -13.70 -11.89 9.66
C GLU A 260 -14.45 -11.55 8.37
N GLN A 261 -15.77 -11.41 8.47
CA GLN A 261 -16.59 -10.94 7.34
C GLN A 261 -16.46 -9.43 7.17
N TYR A 262 -16.64 -8.94 5.95
CA TYR A 262 -16.67 -7.51 5.64
C TYR A 262 -17.97 -6.88 6.17
N SER A 263 -17.96 -6.58 7.46
CA SER A 263 -19.09 -6.07 8.23
C SER A 263 -19.04 -4.55 8.42
N ASP A 264 -20.11 -3.98 8.97
CA ASP A 264 -20.16 -2.57 9.37
C ASP A 264 -19.03 -2.19 10.33
N GLU A 265 -18.59 -3.12 11.17
CA GLU A 265 -17.48 -2.89 12.08
C GLU A 265 -16.16 -2.73 11.34
N VAL A 266 -15.89 -3.57 10.33
CA VAL A 266 -14.71 -3.45 9.46
C VAL A 266 -14.76 -2.13 8.70
N MET A 267 -15.91 -1.73 8.17
CA MET A 267 -16.07 -0.44 7.47
C MET A 267 -15.74 0.74 8.39
N ARG A 268 -16.19 0.70 9.64
CA ARG A 268 -15.86 1.73 10.64
C ARG A 268 -14.36 1.75 10.97
N ARG A 269 -13.70 0.59 11.07
CA ARG A 269 -12.25 0.53 11.27
C ARG A 269 -11.50 1.12 10.08
N ILE A 270 -11.90 0.84 8.84
CA ILE A 270 -11.31 1.47 7.65
C ILE A 270 -11.53 2.99 7.70
N GLY A 271 -12.72 3.46 8.05
CA GLY A 271 -12.99 4.88 8.27
C GLY A 271 -12.08 5.51 9.34
N GLY A 272 -11.71 4.76 10.36
CA GLY A 272 -10.87 5.20 11.47
C GLY A 272 -9.37 5.21 11.22
N ILE A 273 -8.88 4.79 10.05
CA ILE A 273 -7.46 4.87 9.69
C ILE A 273 -7.02 6.33 9.67
N THR A 274 -5.91 6.62 10.35
CA THR A 274 -5.27 7.93 10.38
C THR A 274 -3.76 7.75 10.25
N TYR A 275 -3.09 8.78 9.74
CA TYR A 275 -1.62 8.82 9.78
C TYR A 275 -1.12 9.01 11.21
N GLN A 276 0.09 8.54 11.48
CA GLN A 276 0.73 8.60 12.79
C GLN A 276 2.23 8.93 12.63
N ASN A 277 3.11 8.15 13.27
CA ASN A 277 4.52 8.47 13.44
C ASN A 277 5.41 7.95 12.29
N ASN A 278 6.32 7.01 12.58
CA ASN A 278 7.38 6.54 11.70
C ASN A 278 7.06 5.20 11.03
N THR A 279 7.99 4.71 10.21
CA THR A 279 7.83 3.52 9.36
C THR A 279 8.94 2.51 9.61
N ARG A 280 8.72 1.55 10.54
CA ARG A 280 9.59 0.36 10.68
C ARG A 280 8.99 -0.79 9.86
N LEU A 281 9.20 -0.73 8.55
CA LEU A 281 8.54 -1.57 7.57
C LEU A 281 8.94 -3.05 7.69
N GLY A 282 10.21 -3.35 7.99
CA GLY A 282 10.71 -4.73 8.10
C GLY A 282 9.97 -5.55 9.16
N ALA A 283 9.79 -4.99 10.37
CA ALA A 283 9.05 -5.66 11.45
C ALA A 283 7.58 -5.89 11.09
N ALA A 284 6.93 -4.90 10.46
CA ALA A 284 5.54 -5.01 10.01
C ALA A 284 5.35 -6.07 8.93
N ILE A 285 6.28 -6.18 7.96
CA ILE A 285 6.30 -7.23 6.93
C ILE A 285 6.43 -8.61 7.57
N ARG A 286 7.36 -8.81 8.51
CA ARG A 286 7.55 -10.09 9.21
C ARG A 286 6.29 -10.51 9.94
N HIS A 287 5.63 -9.58 10.63
CA HIS A 287 4.40 -9.87 11.34
C HIS A 287 3.24 -10.21 10.41
N ALA A 288 3.03 -9.43 9.34
CA ALA A 288 2.03 -9.72 8.31
C ALA A 288 2.28 -11.07 7.62
N ALA A 289 3.54 -11.38 7.30
CA ALA A 289 3.94 -12.65 6.73
C ALA A 289 3.68 -13.83 7.69
N ALA A 290 3.96 -13.67 8.98
CA ALA A 290 3.67 -14.68 10.00
C ALA A 290 2.16 -14.96 10.15
N LYS A 291 1.30 -13.95 10.00
CA LYS A 291 -0.16 -14.14 9.98
C LYS A 291 -0.61 -14.83 8.69
N LEU A 292 -0.08 -14.41 7.55
CA LEU A 292 -0.43 -14.94 6.24
C LEU A 292 0.05 -16.40 6.04
N SER A 293 1.21 -16.76 6.58
CA SER A 293 1.75 -18.13 6.51
C SER A 293 0.87 -19.17 7.19
N LYS A 294 0.05 -18.76 8.16
CA LYS A 294 -0.92 -19.62 8.85
C LYS A 294 -2.17 -19.92 8.01
N GLN A 295 -2.34 -19.23 6.88
CA GLN A 295 -3.48 -19.46 6.00
C GLN A 295 -3.22 -20.68 5.13
N ASP A 296 -4.19 -21.60 5.13
CA ASP A 296 -4.18 -22.72 4.19
C ASP A 296 -4.64 -22.22 2.82
N ALA A 297 -3.69 -21.78 2.01
CA ALA A 297 -3.90 -21.25 0.68
C ALA A 297 -2.70 -21.61 -0.22
N ARG A 298 -3.02 -21.98 -1.47
CA ARG A 298 -2.00 -22.27 -2.48
C ARG A 298 -1.22 -21.00 -2.88
N THR A 299 -1.94 -19.90 -3.06
CA THR A 299 -1.37 -18.61 -3.39
C THR A 299 -1.51 -17.68 -2.20
N ARG A 300 -0.38 -17.25 -1.65
CA ARG A 300 -0.32 -16.28 -0.57
C ARG A 300 0.33 -15.01 -1.06
N LEU A 301 -0.40 -13.89 -0.99
CA LEU A 301 0.03 -12.61 -1.54
C LEU A 301 0.08 -11.56 -0.43
N LEU A 302 1.21 -10.90 -0.26
CA LEU A 302 1.38 -9.77 0.64
C LEU A 302 1.52 -8.49 -0.18
N ILE A 303 0.52 -7.62 -0.14
CA ILE A 303 0.52 -6.33 -0.83
C ILE A 303 0.85 -5.25 0.19
N VAL A 304 1.98 -4.59 0.00
CA VAL A 304 2.44 -3.48 0.84
C VAL A 304 2.16 -2.17 0.12
N LEU A 305 1.44 -1.27 0.79
CA LEU A 305 1.22 0.10 0.35
C LEU A 305 2.05 1.01 1.24
N SER A 306 3.02 1.70 0.65
CA SER A 306 3.93 2.60 1.37
C SER A 306 4.45 3.68 0.42
N ASP A 307 4.85 4.81 0.95
CA ASP A 307 5.53 5.85 0.17
C ASP A 307 7.00 5.50 -0.17
N GLY A 308 7.49 4.33 0.26
CA GLY A 308 8.80 3.81 -0.10
C GLY A 308 9.94 4.26 0.81
N ARG A 309 9.69 5.02 1.87
CA ARG A 309 10.73 5.55 2.76
C ARG A 309 10.66 4.95 4.16
N PRO A 310 11.23 3.74 4.38
CA PRO A 310 11.32 3.22 5.72
C PRO A 310 12.22 4.11 6.57
N TYR A 311 11.65 4.70 7.61
CA TYR A 311 12.36 5.56 8.54
C TYR A 311 11.83 5.37 9.96
N ASP A 312 12.76 5.20 10.90
CA ASP A 312 12.45 5.27 12.33
C ASP A 312 13.67 5.87 13.02
N HIS A 313 13.44 6.65 14.09
CA HIS A 313 14.48 7.42 14.75
C HIS A 313 15.62 6.56 15.32
N ASP A 314 15.37 5.30 15.64
CA ASP A 314 16.38 4.38 16.18
C ASP A 314 16.95 3.37 15.14
N TYR A 315 16.72 3.60 13.86
CA TYR A 315 17.39 2.83 12.80
C TYR A 315 18.86 3.21 12.57
N GLY A 316 19.26 4.39 13.02
CA GLY A 316 20.60 4.93 12.82
C GLY A 316 20.80 5.53 11.42
N ASP A 317 20.52 4.82 10.34
CA ASP A 317 20.59 5.35 8.98
C ASP A 317 19.52 4.76 8.03
N ALA A 318 19.26 5.48 6.93
CA ALA A 318 18.27 5.06 5.93
C ALA A 318 18.68 3.78 5.17
N ARG A 319 19.96 3.47 5.10
CA ARG A 319 20.46 2.27 4.44
C ARG A 319 20.19 1.03 5.28
N TYR A 320 20.36 1.13 6.60
CA TYR A 320 19.97 0.08 7.53
C TYR A 320 18.50 -0.28 7.39
N ALA A 321 17.62 0.73 7.41
CA ALA A 321 16.18 0.55 7.25
C ALA A 321 15.81 -0.14 5.93
N ARG A 322 16.49 0.23 4.83
CA ARG A 322 16.26 -0.39 3.50
C ARG A 322 16.73 -1.85 3.46
N GLU A 323 17.89 -2.15 4.02
CA GLU A 323 18.43 -3.52 4.04
C GLU A 323 17.59 -4.45 4.92
N ASP A 324 17.12 -3.99 6.09
CA ASP A 324 16.18 -4.75 6.92
C ASP A 324 14.84 -5.01 6.21
N THR A 325 14.32 -4.01 5.52
CA THR A 325 13.08 -4.16 4.73
C THR A 325 13.25 -5.19 3.62
N ARG A 326 14.36 -5.13 2.87
CA ARG A 326 14.68 -6.09 1.81
C ARG A 326 14.82 -7.51 2.36
N GLU A 327 15.47 -7.66 3.50
CA GLU A 327 15.61 -8.96 4.14
C GLU A 327 14.25 -9.49 4.63
N ALA A 328 13.40 -8.66 5.19
CA ALA A 328 12.03 -9.05 5.58
C ALA A 328 11.19 -9.53 4.39
N LEU A 329 11.30 -8.86 3.24
CA LEU A 329 10.63 -9.28 1.99
C LEU A 329 11.18 -10.62 1.49
N ARG A 330 12.51 -10.84 1.59
CA ARG A 330 13.15 -12.12 1.24
C ARG A 330 12.67 -13.24 2.16
N GLN A 331 12.58 -13.00 3.46
CA GLN A 331 12.03 -13.95 4.43
C GLN A 331 10.56 -14.30 4.11
N ALA A 332 9.74 -13.34 3.72
CA ALA A 332 8.37 -13.62 3.28
C ALA A 332 8.35 -14.58 2.07
N LYS A 333 9.25 -14.41 1.09
CA LYS A 333 9.38 -15.35 -0.04
C LYS A 333 9.75 -16.76 0.41
N THR A 334 10.66 -16.91 1.38
CA THR A 334 11.04 -18.25 1.90
C THR A 334 9.88 -18.96 2.60
N LEU A 335 8.90 -18.20 3.11
CA LEU A 335 7.64 -18.74 3.67
C LEU A 335 6.60 -19.10 2.58
N GLY A 336 6.97 -19.01 1.29
CA GLY A 336 6.05 -19.28 0.19
C GLY A 336 5.01 -18.17 -0.01
N ILE A 337 5.31 -16.95 0.40
CA ILE A 337 4.48 -15.77 0.21
C ILE A 337 5.04 -14.98 -0.97
N THR A 338 4.18 -14.45 -1.84
CA THR A 338 4.56 -13.53 -2.90
C THR A 338 4.36 -12.10 -2.41
N PRO A 339 5.42 -11.37 -2.04
CA PRO A 339 5.31 -9.96 -1.70
C PRO A 339 5.23 -9.12 -2.97
N PHE A 340 4.44 -8.05 -2.91
CA PHE A 340 4.31 -7.04 -3.95
C PHE A 340 4.15 -5.66 -3.32
N CYS A 341 4.94 -4.70 -3.77
CA CYS A 341 4.94 -3.35 -3.20
C CYS A 341 4.28 -2.35 -4.15
N ILE A 342 3.38 -1.54 -3.63
CA ILE A 342 2.76 -0.42 -4.32
C ILE A 342 3.30 0.86 -3.68
N THR A 343 4.11 1.58 -4.43
CA THR A 343 4.77 2.79 -3.98
C THR A 343 4.13 4.02 -4.60
N ILE A 344 3.93 5.04 -3.80
CA ILE A 344 3.22 6.27 -4.17
C ILE A 344 4.20 7.43 -4.43
N ASP A 345 5.44 7.34 -3.96
CA ASP A 345 6.43 8.41 -4.13
C ASP A 345 7.28 8.23 -5.39
N ARG A 346 7.72 9.38 -5.93
CA ARG A 346 8.64 9.46 -7.06
C ARG A 346 10.11 9.41 -6.59
N GLU A 347 10.44 8.41 -5.79
CA GLU A 347 11.85 8.11 -5.58
C GLU A 347 12.53 7.69 -6.89
N SER A 348 13.84 7.82 -6.95
CA SER A 348 14.55 7.31 -8.11
C SER A 348 14.34 5.80 -8.25
N GLU A 349 14.11 5.32 -9.45
CA GLU A 349 13.92 3.87 -9.71
C GLU A 349 15.07 3.03 -9.14
N SER A 350 16.28 3.59 -9.05
CA SER A 350 17.42 2.95 -8.44
C SER A 350 17.25 2.73 -6.93
N GLU A 351 16.69 3.70 -6.20
CA GLU A 351 16.43 3.59 -4.75
C GLU A 351 15.36 2.56 -4.45
N LEU A 352 14.32 2.50 -5.26
CA LEU A 352 13.27 1.49 -5.14
C LEU A 352 13.79 0.07 -5.46
N ARG A 353 14.69 -0.07 -6.43
CA ARG A 353 15.38 -1.34 -6.69
C ARG A 353 16.23 -1.77 -5.50
N ASP A 354 16.94 -0.84 -4.89
CA ASP A 354 17.75 -1.11 -3.71
C ASP A 354 16.88 -1.50 -2.52
N LEU A 355 15.71 -0.89 -2.37
CA LEU A 355 14.77 -1.19 -1.30
C LEU A 355 14.09 -2.54 -1.48
N TYR A 356 13.51 -2.80 -2.65
CA TYR A 356 12.67 -3.98 -2.89
C TYR A 356 13.44 -5.18 -3.44
N GLY A 357 14.65 -4.96 -3.97
CA GLY A 357 15.48 -6.03 -4.52
C GLY A 357 14.81 -6.71 -5.73
N ASP A 358 14.61 -8.02 -5.63
CA ASP A 358 13.95 -8.86 -6.63
C ASP A 358 12.43 -9.02 -6.41
N VAL A 359 11.84 -8.24 -5.51
CA VAL A 359 10.40 -8.21 -5.26
C VAL A 359 9.70 -7.37 -6.31
N GLY A 360 8.55 -7.84 -6.80
CA GLY A 360 7.71 -7.07 -7.71
C GLY A 360 7.20 -5.80 -7.05
N TYR A 361 7.30 -4.67 -7.75
CA TYR A 361 6.73 -3.42 -7.29
C TYR A 361 6.10 -2.64 -8.43
N THR A 362 5.25 -1.70 -8.09
CA THR A 362 4.70 -0.73 -9.04
C THR A 362 4.69 0.66 -8.45
N ILE A 363 5.06 1.63 -9.26
CA ILE A 363 5.02 3.03 -8.89
C ILE A 363 3.68 3.61 -9.37
N ILE A 364 3.01 4.34 -8.51
CA ILE A 364 1.79 5.07 -8.84
C ILE A 364 2.12 6.56 -8.91
N ASP A 365 2.42 7.04 -10.11
CA ASP A 365 2.75 8.46 -10.35
C ASP A 365 1.58 9.40 -10.07
N ASP A 366 0.37 8.97 -10.44
CA ASP A 366 -0.87 9.65 -10.13
C ASP A 366 -1.59 8.94 -8.99
N VAL A 367 -1.36 9.42 -7.79
CA VAL A 367 -1.92 8.85 -6.56
C VAL A 367 -3.44 8.84 -6.59
N LEU A 368 -4.07 9.84 -7.25
CA LEU A 368 -5.53 9.90 -7.37
C LEU A 368 -6.10 8.72 -8.16
N SER A 369 -5.29 8.08 -9.02
CA SER A 369 -5.68 6.90 -9.78
C SER A 369 -5.50 5.57 -9.00
N LEU A 370 -4.88 5.59 -7.82
CA LEU A 370 -4.58 4.39 -7.02
C LEU A 370 -5.83 3.53 -6.77
N PRO A 371 -6.97 4.06 -6.31
CA PRO A 371 -8.15 3.25 -6.03
C PRO A 371 -8.64 2.45 -7.24
N GLU A 372 -8.56 3.03 -8.43
CA GLU A 372 -9.00 2.38 -9.68
C GLU A 372 -7.98 1.37 -10.22
N ARG A 373 -6.68 1.58 -9.94
CA ARG A 373 -5.59 0.72 -10.43
C ARG A 373 -5.36 -0.53 -9.59
N MET A 374 -5.61 -0.46 -8.29
CA MET A 374 -5.36 -1.59 -7.36
C MET A 374 -6.04 -2.89 -7.78
N PRO A 375 -7.32 -2.92 -8.18
CA PRO A 375 -7.97 -4.15 -8.62
C PRO A 375 -7.32 -4.78 -9.85
N GLY A 376 -6.86 -3.95 -10.79
CA GLY A 376 -6.13 -4.41 -11.97
C GLY A 376 -4.77 -5.02 -11.64
N ILE A 377 -4.05 -4.46 -10.67
CA ILE A 377 -2.79 -4.99 -10.16
C ILE A 377 -3.04 -6.36 -9.51
N TYR A 378 -4.00 -6.45 -8.60
CA TYR A 378 -4.36 -7.70 -7.95
C TYR A 378 -4.71 -8.81 -8.94
N ARG A 379 -5.52 -8.51 -9.95
CA ARG A 379 -5.88 -9.47 -10.99
C ARG A 379 -4.64 -10.05 -11.67
N ARG A 380 -3.66 -9.22 -12.05
CA ARG A 380 -2.42 -9.69 -12.69
C ARG A 380 -1.56 -10.56 -11.79
N LEU A 381 -1.63 -10.38 -10.49
CA LEU A 381 -0.86 -11.16 -9.51
C LEU A 381 -1.52 -12.50 -9.18
N THR A 382 -2.80 -12.69 -9.50
CA THR A 382 -3.58 -13.87 -9.10
C THR A 382 -4.14 -14.70 -10.28
N THR A 383 -3.87 -14.30 -11.52
CA THR A 383 -4.13 -15.07 -12.73
C THR A 383 -2.89 -15.79 -13.19
#